data_fccb5cf76792556bf9c467a6ca160c11
#
_entry.id   fccb5cf76792556bf9c467a6ca160c11
#
_cell.length_a   1.000
_cell.length_b   1.000
_cell.length_c   1.000
_cell.angle_alpha   90.00
_cell.angle_beta   90.00
_cell.angle_gamma   90.00
#
_symmetry.space_group_name_H-M   'P 1'
#
loop_
_entity.id
_entity.type
_entity.pdbx_description
1 polymer ?
#
loop_
_entity_poly.entity_id
_entity_poly.type
_entity_poly.pdbx_seq_one_letter_code
_entity_poly.pdbx_strand_id
1 'polypeptide(L)'
;MLQYIKNKRVLFITTKNPDYIRNTQEIAFLEEHASFYTVIASTHTSYPKRLLSIYRRLLTVHMNEYDTVFLGFAPQLVLPLFAWKFKNVDIVEDFFISMYDTLCCDRCKFRPDSYIGKLLHKIDRLTLSRADAVFCDTHAHAQYFAQEFQADPDKLFTMYLHADTTIYHPMSVNRPAGLEGKCIVLYFGSILPLQGIDIVLDTFRLLDHYANLYFICIGPIQDEKLTNPRPMSDCIQYINWLPQEELARYIAMADLCLAGHFHGSIGKARRTIPLNAYICQAMKKPMILGDNAANHELFKESDNILFVEMGNSHALANEIIAWWKKHPQ
;
A
#
# COMPACT_ATOMS: atom_id res chain seq x y z
N MET A 1 13.71 18.17 2.39
CA MET A 1 13.79 16.75 2.79
C MET A 1 15.24 16.28 2.97
N LEU A 2 16.08 16.25 1.92
CA LEU A 2 17.49 15.78 2.01
C LEU A 2 18.31 16.49 3.08
N GLN A 3 18.01 17.73 3.41
CA GLN A 3 18.69 18.49 4.46
C GLN A 3 18.63 17.83 5.84
N TYR A 4 17.63 16.99 6.11
CA TYR A 4 17.46 16.28 7.39
C TYR A 4 18.17 14.92 7.42
N ILE A 5 18.61 14.41 6.25
CA ILE A 5 19.17 13.06 6.12
C ILE A 5 20.61 13.07 5.57
N LYS A 6 20.87 13.92 4.54
CA LYS A 6 22.16 13.91 3.84
C LYS A 6 23.32 14.30 4.75
N ASN A 7 24.30 13.41 4.84
CA ASN A 7 25.48 13.56 5.68
C ASN A 7 25.17 13.68 7.19
N LYS A 8 23.97 13.23 7.62
CA LYS A 8 23.55 13.21 9.03
C LYS A 8 23.75 11.84 9.66
N ARG A 9 23.83 11.81 10.99
CA ARG A 9 23.77 10.58 11.79
C ARG A 9 22.32 10.34 12.16
N VAL A 10 21.71 9.28 11.61
CA VAL A 10 20.26 9.03 11.67
C VAL A 10 19.94 7.85 12.57
N LEU A 11 19.01 8.02 13.50
CA LEU A 11 18.39 6.94 14.24
C LEU A 11 17.06 6.58 13.56
N PHE A 12 17.03 5.45 12.86
CA PHE A 12 15.80 4.94 12.25
C PHE A 12 15.05 4.03 13.22
N ILE A 13 13.77 4.32 13.43
CA ILE A 13 12.90 3.58 14.37
C ILE A 13 11.65 3.13 13.63
N THR A 14 11.39 1.83 13.60
CA THR A 14 10.15 1.31 13.00
C THR A 14 9.44 0.33 13.93
N THR A 15 8.10 0.43 13.99
CA THR A 15 7.25 -0.47 14.76
C THR A 15 6.81 -1.70 13.98
N LYS A 16 7.18 -1.80 12.69
CA LYS A 16 6.96 -2.95 11.81
C LYS A 16 8.24 -3.79 11.70
N ASN A 17 8.14 -4.99 11.10
CA ASN A 17 9.32 -5.78 10.79
C ASN A 17 10.26 -4.99 9.88
N PRO A 18 11.59 -5.11 10.04
CA PRO A 18 12.54 -4.37 9.18
C PRO A 18 12.47 -4.79 7.69
N ASP A 19 12.05 -6.01 7.40
CA ASP A 19 11.84 -6.57 6.04
C ASP A 19 10.53 -6.12 5.37
N TYR A 20 9.72 -5.30 6.05
CA TYR A 20 8.55 -4.70 5.42
C TYR A 20 8.99 -3.75 4.29
N ILE A 21 8.39 -3.88 3.10
CA ILE A 21 8.83 -3.21 1.87
C ILE A 21 9.08 -1.69 2.02
N ARG A 22 8.24 -0.98 2.77
CA ARG A 22 8.43 0.45 3.03
C ARG A 22 9.69 0.70 3.86
N ASN A 23 9.90 -0.08 4.92
CA ASN A 23 11.09 0.03 5.76
C ASN A 23 12.38 -0.30 4.98
N THR A 24 12.37 -1.30 4.10
CA THR A 24 13.55 -1.64 3.29
C THR A 24 13.92 -0.50 2.34
N GLN A 25 12.94 0.19 1.77
CA GLN A 25 13.17 1.37 0.93
C GLN A 25 13.69 2.57 1.73
N GLU A 26 13.14 2.79 2.92
CA GLU A 26 13.64 3.83 3.85
C GLU A 26 15.07 3.56 4.28
N ILE A 27 15.40 2.31 4.60
CA ILE A 27 16.77 1.91 4.96
C ILE A 27 17.71 2.09 3.75
N ALA A 28 17.32 1.66 2.55
CA ALA A 28 18.12 1.87 1.34
C ALA A 28 18.35 3.37 1.07
N PHE A 29 17.34 4.20 1.29
CA PHE A 29 17.47 5.65 1.20
C PHE A 29 18.48 6.23 2.23
N LEU A 30 18.49 5.68 3.44
CA LEU A 30 19.47 6.06 4.48
C LEU A 30 20.88 5.58 4.13
N GLU A 31 21.04 4.38 3.57
CA GLU A 31 22.32 3.84 3.09
C GLU A 31 22.96 4.73 2.03
N GLU A 32 22.14 5.30 1.14
CA GLU A 32 22.61 6.17 0.07
C GLU A 32 22.99 7.57 0.56
N HIS A 33 22.30 8.10 1.56
CA HIS A 33 22.34 9.53 1.84
C HIS A 33 22.88 9.90 3.24
N ALA A 34 22.70 9.06 4.25
CA ALA A 34 23.17 9.34 5.61
C ALA A 34 24.67 9.08 5.75
N SER A 35 25.33 9.82 6.63
CA SER A 35 26.74 9.54 6.98
C SER A 35 26.87 8.30 7.87
N PHE A 36 25.86 8.05 8.68
CA PHE A 36 25.74 6.91 9.57
C PHE A 36 24.27 6.69 9.95
N TYR A 37 23.84 5.47 10.09
CA TYR A 37 22.52 5.19 10.62
C TYR A 37 22.49 3.97 11.55
N THR A 38 21.54 3.99 12.48
CA THR A 38 21.26 2.85 13.37
C THR A 38 19.78 2.52 13.29
N VAL A 39 19.46 1.22 13.24
CA VAL A 39 18.06 0.74 13.16
C VAL A 39 17.60 0.22 14.52
N ILE A 40 16.51 0.79 15.04
CA ILE A 40 15.73 0.23 16.15
C ILE A 40 14.46 -0.37 15.59
N ALA A 41 14.45 -1.68 15.47
CA ALA A 41 13.33 -2.51 15.05
C ALA A 41 13.27 -3.79 15.88
N SER A 42 12.22 -4.58 15.70
CA SER A 42 12.08 -5.87 16.37
C SER A 42 11.37 -6.87 15.46
N THR A 43 11.86 -8.11 15.45
CA THR A 43 11.32 -9.24 14.67
C THR A 43 10.28 -10.06 15.43
N HIS A 44 9.91 -9.67 16.66
CA HIS A 44 8.87 -10.40 17.40
C HIS A 44 7.57 -10.49 16.61
N THR A 45 6.96 -11.65 16.54
CA THR A 45 5.66 -11.89 15.87
C THR A 45 4.52 -11.17 16.56
N SER A 46 4.52 -11.15 17.91
CA SER A 46 3.53 -10.42 18.72
C SER A 46 3.81 -8.92 18.70
N TYR A 47 2.85 -8.14 18.21
CA TYR A 47 2.99 -6.68 18.09
C TYR A 47 3.23 -5.97 19.43
N PRO A 48 2.52 -6.29 20.55
CA PRO A 48 2.85 -5.71 21.87
C PRO A 48 4.27 -6.01 22.36
N LYS A 49 4.76 -7.25 22.15
CA LYS A 49 6.14 -7.60 22.51
C LYS A 49 7.16 -6.85 21.66
N ARG A 50 6.85 -6.63 20.38
CA ARG A 50 7.65 -5.81 19.47
C ARG A 50 7.78 -4.37 19.98
N LEU A 51 6.68 -3.72 20.29
CA LEU A 51 6.66 -2.36 20.85
C LEU A 51 7.45 -2.28 22.15
N LEU A 52 7.25 -3.21 23.07
CA LEU A 52 7.98 -3.23 24.34
C LEU A 52 9.49 -3.34 24.12
N SER A 53 9.93 -4.17 23.18
CA SER A 53 11.34 -4.31 22.80
C SER A 53 11.91 -2.99 22.27
N ILE A 54 11.18 -2.31 21.38
CA ILE A 54 11.55 -1.01 20.81
C ILE A 54 11.63 0.04 21.91
N TYR A 55 10.64 0.12 22.78
CA TYR A 55 10.61 1.10 23.88
C TYR A 55 11.77 0.92 24.87
N ARG A 56 12.11 -0.33 25.21
CA ARG A 56 13.29 -0.62 26.06
C ARG A 56 14.58 -0.13 25.42
N ARG A 57 14.78 -0.38 24.13
CA ARG A 57 15.95 0.11 23.40
C ARG A 57 15.98 1.64 23.32
N LEU A 58 14.82 2.27 23.10
CA LEU A 58 14.71 3.72 23.09
C LEU A 58 15.06 4.37 24.44
N LEU A 59 14.76 3.74 25.54
CA LEU A 59 15.12 4.26 26.86
C LEU A 59 16.64 4.32 27.06
N THR A 60 17.39 3.39 26.49
CA THR A 60 18.85 3.26 26.70
C THR A 60 19.70 3.99 25.64
N VAL A 61 19.12 4.33 24.46
CA VAL A 61 19.87 4.98 23.39
C VAL A 61 20.28 6.42 23.78
N HIS A 62 21.50 6.80 23.43
CA HIS A 62 22.03 8.16 23.66
C HIS A 62 21.76 9.04 22.45
N MET A 63 20.86 10.01 22.59
CA MET A 63 20.39 10.85 21.49
C MET A 63 21.43 11.88 20.99
N ASN A 64 22.41 12.21 21.82
CA ASN A 64 23.53 13.11 21.46
C ASN A 64 24.47 12.52 20.38
N GLU A 65 24.28 11.24 20.04
CA GLU A 65 25.02 10.58 18.95
C GLU A 65 24.36 10.76 17.57
N TYR A 66 23.17 11.35 17.52
CA TYR A 66 22.36 11.48 16.31
C TYR A 66 21.96 12.92 16.05
N ASP A 67 21.89 13.29 14.78
CA ASP A 67 21.40 14.58 14.30
C ASP A 67 19.91 14.52 13.99
N THR A 68 19.42 13.34 13.57
CA THR A 68 18.05 13.11 13.12
C THR A 68 17.49 11.81 13.67
N VAL A 69 16.23 11.83 14.06
CA VAL A 69 15.40 10.61 14.28
C VAL A 69 14.47 10.46 13.10
N PHE A 70 14.52 9.31 12.45
CA PHE A 70 13.56 8.95 11.40
C PHE A 70 12.60 7.88 11.93
N LEU A 71 11.33 8.25 12.08
CA LEU A 71 10.26 7.38 12.55
C LEU A 71 9.56 6.77 11.33
N GLY A 72 9.78 5.50 11.07
CA GLY A 72 9.12 4.72 10.02
C GLY A 72 7.67 4.35 10.40
N PHE A 73 7.28 3.12 10.17
CA PHE A 73 5.92 2.63 10.35
C PHE A 73 5.27 3.04 11.68
N ALA A 74 4.10 3.71 11.62
CA ALA A 74 3.26 4.14 12.75
C ALA A 74 3.98 5.01 13.80
N PRO A 75 4.50 6.20 13.41
CA PRO A 75 5.18 7.14 14.30
C PRO A 75 4.32 7.55 15.51
N GLN A 76 3.00 7.51 15.40
CA GLN A 76 2.04 7.80 16.48
C GLN A 76 2.24 6.94 17.74
N LEU A 77 2.83 5.76 17.59
CA LEU A 77 3.11 4.86 18.72
C LEU A 77 4.43 5.19 19.43
N VAL A 78 5.28 5.99 18.81
CA VAL A 78 6.61 6.34 19.33
C VAL A 78 6.70 7.81 19.71
N LEU A 79 6.42 8.71 18.77
CA LEU A 79 6.66 10.13 18.94
C LEU A 79 5.94 10.75 20.15
N PRO A 80 4.63 10.51 20.41
CA PRO A 80 3.98 11.09 21.59
C PRO A 80 4.59 10.65 22.92
N LEU A 81 5.13 9.43 22.99
CA LEU A 81 5.69 8.86 24.22
C LEU A 81 7.14 9.28 24.47
N PHE A 82 7.93 9.49 23.40
CA PHE A 82 9.36 9.76 23.46
C PHE A 82 9.76 11.16 22.97
N ALA A 83 8.80 12.04 22.69
CA ALA A 83 9.09 13.40 22.24
C ALA A 83 10.05 14.18 23.16
N TRP A 84 10.00 13.90 24.47
CA TRP A 84 10.92 14.51 25.45
C TRP A 84 12.38 14.12 25.19
N LYS A 85 12.62 12.97 24.59
CA LYS A 85 13.95 12.45 24.26
C LYS A 85 14.49 13.02 22.94
N PHE A 86 13.61 13.43 22.03
CA PHE A 86 13.93 13.91 20.69
C PHE A 86 14.03 15.44 20.59
N LYS A 87 14.11 16.16 21.72
CA LYS A 87 14.05 17.63 21.75
C LYS A 87 15.16 18.37 20.97
N ASN A 88 16.33 17.73 20.83
CA ASN A 88 17.52 18.36 20.27
C ASN A 88 17.99 17.72 18.96
N VAL A 89 17.12 16.98 18.29
CA VAL A 89 17.37 16.33 17.01
C VAL A 89 16.24 16.63 16.05
N ASP A 90 16.53 16.65 14.75
CA ASP A 90 15.49 16.77 13.73
C ASP A 90 14.59 15.53 13.73
N ILE A 91 13.30 15.71 13.55
CA ILE A 91 12.31 14.63 13.52
C ILE A 91 11.76 14.47 12.10
N VAL A 92 12.09 13.36 11.48
CA VAL A 92 11.54 12.93 10.21
C VAL A 92 10.58 11.77 10.48
N GLU A 93 9.43 11.75 9.85
CA GLU A 93 8.48 10.63 9.99
C GLU A 93 7.91 10.18 8.65
N ASP A 94 7.65 8.88 8.54
CA ASP A 94 6.85 8.30 7.47
C ASP A 94 5.41 8.12 7.96
N PHE A 95 4.52 8.97 7.45
CA PHE A 95 3.13 9.05 7.90
C PHE A 95 2.15 8.57 6.83
N PHE A 96 2.37 7.37 6.27
CA PHE A 96 1.43 6.79 5.30
C PHE A 96 0.23 6.07 5.96
N ILE A 97 0.25 5.89 7.28
CA ILE A 97 -0.86 5.33 8.05
C ILE A 97 -1.33 6.33 9.10
N SER A 98 -2.47 6.95 8.88
CA SER A 98 -3.23 7.63 9.92
C SER A 98 -4.02 6.60 10.74
N MET A 99 -3.96 6.68 12.06
CA MET A 99 -4.77 5.83 12.94
C MET A 99 -6.24 6.18 12.85
N TYR A 100 -6.57 7.47 12.79
CA TYR A 100 -7.94 7.96 12.62
C TYR A 100 -8.54 7.48 11.30
N ASP A 101 -7.87 7.75 10.17
CA ASP A 101 -8.36 7.34 8.85
C ASP A 101 -8.52 5.81 8.75
N THR A 102 -7.54 5.05 9.27
CA THR A 102 -7.58 3.59 9.22
C THR A 102 -8.66 2.99 10.10
N LEU A 103 -8.84 3.47 11.33
CA LEU A 103 -9.75 2.83 12.29
C LEU A 103 -11.18 3.39 12.23
N CYS A 104 -11.34 4.66 11.83
CA CYS A 104 -12.64 5.29 11.76
C CYS A 104 -13.23 5.31 10.35
N CYS A 105 -12.41 5.59 9.31
CA CYS A 105 -12.92 5.80 7.96
C CYS A 105 -12.79 4.56 7.05
N ASP A 106 -11.66 3.81 7.14
CA ASP A 106 -11.45 2.61 6.32
C ASP A 106 -12.08 1.36 6.96
N ARG A 107 -11.73 1.06 8.21
CA ARG A 107 -12.21 -0.15 8.90
C ARG A 107 -13.51 0.04 9.69
N CYS A 108 -13.99 1.26 9.81
CA CYS A 108 -15.22 1.63 10.53
C CYS A 108 -15.36 1.02 11.94
N LYS A 109 -14.22 0.81 12.65
CA LYS A 109 -14.21 0.25 14.00
C LYS A 109 -14.74 1.21 15.05
N PHE A 110 -14.51 2.49 14.86
CA PHE A 110 -14.98 3.56 15.73
C PHE A 110 -15.65 4.65 14.89
N ARG A 111 -16.68 5.27 15.43
CA ARG A 111 -17.28 6.43 14.77
C ARG A 111 -16.33 7.63 14.85
N PRO A 112 -16.19 8.44 13.77
CA PRO A 112 -15.34 9.64 13.77
C PRO A 112 -15.67 10.63 14.89
N ASP A 113 -16.96 10.82 15.19
CA ASP A 113 -17.49 11.71 16.21
C ASP A 113 -17.38 11.16 17.65
N SER A 114 -17.04 9.89 17.82
CA SER A 114 -16.87 9.25 19.13
C SER A 114 -15.65 9.80 19.88
N TYR A 115 -15.64 9.60 21.20
CA TYR A 115 -14.49 9.97 22.03
C TYR A 115 -13.18 9.35 21.54
N ILE A 116 -13.21 8.07 21.15
CA ILE A 116 -12.05 7.36 20.62
C ILE A 116 -11.65 7.95 19.27
N GLY A 117 -12.59 8.22 18.35
CA GLY A 117 -12.32 8.85 17.06
C GLY A 117 -11.62 10.20 17.22
N LYS A 118 -12.14 11.06 18.09
CA LYS A 118 -11.53 12.36 18.41
C LYS A 118 -10.13 12.22 19.02
N LEU A 119 -9.92 11.21 19.86
CA LEU A 119 -8.59 10.93 20.43
C LEU A 119 -7.59 10.49 19.37
N LEU A 120 -7.99 9.58 18.47
CA LEU A 120 -7.16 9.12 17.36
C LEU A 120 -6.79 10.29 16.43
N HIS A 121 -7.77 11.12 16.07
CA HIS A 121 -7.55 12.33 15.30
C HIS A 121 -6.54 13.28 15.96
N LYS A 122 -6.69 13.50 17.28
CA LYS A 122 -5.77 14.34 18.05
C LYS A 122 -4.35 13.75 18.09
N ILE A 123 -4.21 12.44 18.20
CA ILE A 123 -2.91 11.77 18.19
C ILE A 123 -2.23 11.97 16.84
N ASP A 124 -2.93 11.71 15.72
CA ASP A 124 -2.40 11.91 14.38
C ASP A 124 -1.96 13.37 14.17
N ARG A 125 -2.82 14.33 14.50
CA ARG A 125 -2.50 15.76 14.41
C ARG A 125 -1.28 16.15 15.24
N LEU A 126 -1.17 15.67 16.47
CA LEU A 126 -0.02 15.98 17.35
C LEU A 126 1.28 15.35 16.82
N THR A 127 1.19 14.17 16.22
CA THR A 127 2.35 13.50 15.62
C THR A 127 2.85 14.34 14.45
N LEU A 128 2.01 14.64 13.48
CA LEU A 128 2.33 15.48 12.31
C LEU A 128 2.87 16.87 12.70
N SER A 129 2.31 17.51 13.74
CA SER A 129 2.73 18.85 14.15
C SER A 129 4.14 18.92 14.75
N ARG A 130 4.68 17.80 15.22
CA ARG A 130 5.99 17.71 15.87
C ARG A 130 7.13 17.35 14.92
N ALA A 131 6.80 16.84 13.74
CA ALA A 131 7.79 16.51 12.74
C ALA A 131 8.37 17.75 12.06
N ASP A 132 9.64 17.70 11.70
CA ASP A 132 10.32 18.69 10.86
C ASP A 132 10.16 18.35 9.38
N ALA A 133 10.02 17.05 9.05
CA ALA A 133 9.67 16.56 7.72
C ALA A 133 8.81 15.30 7.82
N VAL A 134 7.82 15.19 6.95
CA VAL A 134 6.85 14.09 6.89
C VAL A 134 6.84 13.48 5.50
N PHE A 135 7.07 12.19 5.41
CA PHE A 135 6.87 11.44 4.19
C PHE A 135 5.42 10.96 4.07
N CYS A 136 4.85 11.19 2.90
CA CYS A 136 3.55 10.67 2.48
C CYS A 136 3.74 9.77 1.27
N ASP A 137 2.86 8.81 1.07
CA ASP A 137 2.96 7.90 -0.08
C ASP A 137 2.53 8.53 -1.42
N THR A 138 1.69 9.59 -1.39
CA THR A 138 1.23 10.34 -2.57
C THR A 138 1.00 11.81 -2.24
N HIS A 139 0.96 12.67 -3.26
CA HIS A 139 0.56 14.07 -3.10
C HIS A 139 -0.90 14.20 -2.65
N ALA A 140 -1.79 13.37 -3.17
CA ALA A 140 -3.20 13.34 -2.75
C ALA A 140 -3.34 13.01 -1.26
N HIS A 141 -2.48 12.13 -0.72
CA HIS A 141 -2.46 11.81 0.71
C HIS A 141 -1.88 12.96 1.54
N ALA A 142 -0.81 13.60 1.07
CA ALA A 142 -0.24 14.80 1.70
C ALA A 142 -1.28 15.93 1.79
N GLN A 143 -2.02 16.19 0.72
CA GLN A 143 -3.11 17.19 0.71
C GLN A 143 -4.19 16.86 1.74
N TYR A 144 -4.56 15.59 1.86
CA TYR A 144 -5.50 15.16 2.90
C TYR A 144 -4.97 15.42 4.31
N PHE A 145 -3.70 15.15 4.59
CA PHE A 145 -3.12 15.44 5.91
C PHE A 145 -3.06 16.93 6.22
N ALA A 146 -2.76 17.74 5.22
CA ALA A 146 -2.79 19.21 5.37
C ALA A 146 -4.20 19.71 5.72
N GLN A 147 -5.24 19.18 5.06
CA GLN A 147 -6.63 19.59 5.25
C GLN A 147 -7.23 19.04 6.55
N GLU A 148 -7.10 17.73 6.78
CA GLU A 148 -7.75 17.04 7.90
C GLU A 148 -7.06 17.30 9.24
N PHE A 149 -5.73 17.24 9.27
CA PHE A 149 -4.95 17.37 10.49
C PHE A 149 -4.27 18.73 10.64
N GLN A 150 -4.44 19.65 9.68
CA GLN A 150 -3.77 20.95 9.65
C GLN A 150 -2.24 20.80 9.66
N ALA A 151 -1.72 19.77 9.00
CA ALA A 151 -0.30 19.58 8.83
C ALA A 151 0.26 20.69 7.92
N ASP A 152 1.48 21.17 8.24
CA ASP A 152 2.17 22.20 7.47
C ASP A 152 2.55 21.65 6.08
N PRO A 153 2.00 22.17 4.97
CA PRO A 153 2.31 21.67 3.63
C PRO A 153 3.79 21.72 3.26
N ASP A 154 4.56 22.69 3.80
CA ASP A 154 5.98 22.84 3.52
C ASP A 154 6.84 21.72 4.13
N LYS A 155 6.27 20.98 5.08
CA LYS A 155 6.90 19.82 5.72
C LYS A 155 6.48 18.47 5.11
N LEU A 156 5.51 18.44 4.19
CA LEU A 156 4.99 17.22 3.57
C LEU A 156 5.76 16.91 2.28
N PHE A 157 6.35 15.73 2.21
CA PHE A 157 7.11 15.25 1.06
C PHE A 157 6.56 13.91 0.59
N THR A 158 6.48 13.70 -0.72
CA THR A 158 6.02 12.43 -1.28
C THR A 158 7.20 11.47 -1.49
N MET A 159 7.02 10.22 -1.04
CA MET A 159 7.92 9.12 -1.31
C MET A 159 7.11 7.90 -1.81
N TYR A 160 7.10 7.71 -3.12
CA TYR A 160 6.39 6.59 -3.74
C TYR A 160 7.05 5.24 -3.40
N LEU A 161 6.24 4.19 -3.37
CA LEU A 161 6.73 2.82 -3.25
C LEU A 161 7.42 2.36 -4.55
N HIS A 162 8.21 1.31 -4.43
CA HIS A 162 8.76 0.56 -5.57
C HIS A 162 8.54 -0.93 -5.33
N ALA A 163 8.34 -1.69 -6.40
CA ALA A 163 8.35 -3.13 -6.31
C ALA A 163 9.79 -3.64 -6.12
N ASP A 164 9.95 -4.77 -5.45
CA ASP A 164 11.23 -5.48 -5.41
C ASP A 164 11.52 -6.07 -6.80
N THR A 165 12.39 -5.41 -7.55
CA THR A 165 12.73 -5.81 -8.93
C THR A 165 13.61 -7.05 -9.01
N THR A 166 14.13 -7.55 -7.89
CA THR A 166 14.83 -8.84 -7.85
C THR A 166 13.85 -10.00 -7.98
N ILE A 167 12.60 -9.79 -7.52
CA ILE A 167 11.50 -10.75 -7.60
C ILE A 167 10.57 -10.41 -8.76
N TYR A 168 10.14 -9.15 -8.86
CA TYR A 168 9.14 -8.69 -9.82
C TYR A 168 9.80 -8.01 -11.02
N HIS A 169 10.11 -8.81 -12.04
CA HIS A 169 10.68 -8.36 -13.32
C HIS A 169 10.03 -9.13 -14.48
N PRO A 170 10.06 -8.62 -15.70
CA PRO A 170 9.55 -9.35 -16.85
C PRO A 170 10.22 -10.72 -17.00
N MET A 171 9.42 -11.77 -17.09
CA MET A 171 9.88 -13.15 -17.28
C MET A 171 8.93 -13.92 -18.19
N SER A 172 9.46 -14.92 -18.90
CA SER A 172 8.66 -15.84 -19.68
C SER A 172 8.26 -17.05 -18.84
N VAL A 173 6.99 -17.40 -18.87
CA VAL A 173 6.44 -18.58 -18.18
C VAL A 173 5.55 -19.35 -19.14
N ASN A 174 5.55 -20.67 -19.03
CA ASN A 174 4.64 -21.52 -19.79
C ASN A 174 3.23 -21.44 -19.19
N ARG A 175 2.22 -21.35 -20.04
CA ARG A 175 0.83 -21.46 -19.61
C ARG A 175 0.50 -22.92 -19.27
N PRO A 176 -0.29 -23.18 -18.21
CA PRO A 176 -0.80 -24.50 -17.92
C PRO A 176 -1.65 -25.04 -19.09
N ALA A 177 -1.64 -26.36 -19.28
CA ALA A 177 -2.51 -27.02 -20.25
C ALA A 177 -3.97 -26.65 -20.01
N GLY A 178 -4.70 -26.32 -21.08
CA GLY A 178 -6.10 -25.91 -21.05
C GLY A 178 -6.33 -24.40 -20.88
N LEU A 179 -5.28 -23.60 -20.75
CA LEU A 179 -5.36 -22.13 -20.77
C LEU A 179 -4.80 -21.50 -22.05
N GLU A 180 -4.44 -22.34 -23.03
CA GLU A 180 -4.01 -21.88 -24.34
C GLU A 180 -5.16 -21.14 -25.06
N GLY A 181 -4.89 -19.97 -25.61
CA GLY A 181 -5.89 -19.14 -26.29
C GLY A 181 -6.93 -18.49 -25.39
N LYS A 182 -6.81 -18.60 -24.04
CA LYS A 182 -7.63 -17.85 -23.09
C LYS A 182 -6.92 -16.57 -22.67
N CYS A 183 -7.67 -15.50 -22.50
CA CYS A 183 -7.19 -14.28 -21.88
C CYS A 183 -7.24 -14.43 -20.35
N ILE A 184 -6.10 -14.39 -19.70
CA ILE A 184 -5.97 -14.55 -18.24
C ILE A 184 -6.02 -13.18 -17.57
N VAL A 185 -7.09 -12.94 -16.80
CA VAL A 185 -7.29 -11.74 -15.98
C VAL A 185 -6.94 -12.06 -14.54
N LEU A 186 -5.95 -11.39 -13.97
CA LEU A 186 -5.43 -11.66 -12.64
C LEU A 186 -5.77 -10.54 -11.65
N TYR A 187 -6.35 -10.88 -10.51
CA TYR A 187 -6.38 -10.07 -9.31
C TYR A 187 -5.52 -10.72 -8.21
N PHE A 188 -4.73 -9.92 -7.49
CA PHE A 188 -3.93 -10.40 -6.35
C PHE A 188 -3.84 -9.35 -5.25
N GLY A 189 -3.74 -9.78 -3.99
CA GLY A 189 -3.57 -8.86 -2.88
C GLY A 189 -4.04 -9.38 -1.52
N SER A 190 -3.87 -8.55 -0.50
CA SER A 190 -4.18 -8.89 0.91
C SER A 190 -5.65 -8.80 1.30
N ILE A 191 -6.55 -8.51 0.37
CA ILE A 191 -8.02 -8.41 0.57
C ILE A 191 -8.38 -7.42 1.70
N LEU A 192 -7.91 -6.18 1.57
CA LEU A 192 -8.31 -5.08 2.45
C LEU A 192 -9.57 -4.39 1.92
N PRO A 193 -10.41 -3.75 2.78
CA PRO A 193 -11.65 -3.10 2.34
C PRO A 193 -11.45 -2.11 1.19
N LEU A 194 -10.41 -1.27 1.25
CA LEU A 194 -10.11 -0.28 0.21
C LEU A 194 -9.82 -0.90 -1.17
N GLN A 195 -9.43 -2.16 -1.24
CA GLN A 195 -9.15 -2.83 -2.52
C GLN A 195 -10.41 -3.15 -3.31
N GLY A 196 -11.58 -3.27 -2.64
CA GLY A 196 -12.87 -3.48 -3.31
C GLY A 196 -13.00 -4.86 -3.92
N ILE A 197 -12.69 -5.93 -3.17
CA ILE A 197 -12.81 -7.31 -3.65
C ILE A 197 -14.21 -7.65 -4.14
N ASP A 198 -15.27 -7.11 -3.51
CA ASP A 198 -16.66 -7.32 -3.95
C ASP A 198 -16.86 -6.86 -5.40
N ILE A 199 -16.28 -5.70 -5.78
CA ILE A 199 -16.35 -5.17 -7.15
C ILE A 199 -15.67 -6.13 -8.13
N VAL A 200 -14.51 -6.69 -7.76
CA VAL A 200 -13.78 -7.65 -8.58
C VAL A 200 -14.59 -8.95 -8.76
N LEU A 201 -15.14 -9.50 -7.68
CA LEU A 201 -15.93 -10.73 -7.73
C LEU A 201 -17.26 -10.55 -8.48
N ASP A 202 -17.92 -9.41 -8.31
CA ASP A 202 -19.12 -9.08 -9.09
C ASP A 202 -18.79 -8.93 -10.58
N THR A 203 -17.62 -8.36 -10.90
CA THR A 203 -17.11 -8.30 -12.29
C THR A 203 -16.89 -9.70 -12.87
N PHE A 204 -16.28 -10.62 -12.10
CA PHE A 204 -16.09 -12.00 -12.56
C PHE A 204 -17.43 -12.70 -12.82
N ARG A 205 -18.44 -12.48 -11.96
CA ARG A 205 -19.81 -13.00 -12.14
C ARG A 205 -20.46 -12.46 -13.42
N LEU A 206 -20.23 -11.19 -13.76
CA LEU A 206 -20.74 -10.60 -14.99
C LEU A 206 -20.11 -11.19 -16.26
N LEU A 207 -18.87 -11.71 -16.13
CA LEU A 207 -18.06 -12.16 -17.27
C LEU A 207 -17.87 -13.68 -17.36
N ASP A 208 -18.42 -14.47 -16.45
CA ASP A 208 -18.20 -15.93 -16.37
C ASP A 208 -18.75 -16.72 -17.58
N HIS A 209 -19.64 -16.11 -18.36
CA HIS A 209 -20.18 -16.68 -19.59
C HIS A 209 -19.26 -16.51 -20.82
N TYR A 210 -18.15 -15.76 -20.72
CA TYR A 210 -17.18 -15.61 -21.80
C TYR A 210 -16.15 -16.75 -21.76
N ALA A 211 -16.32 -17.79 -22.58
CA ALA A 211 -15.48 -19.00 -22.56
C ALA A 211 -13.98 -18.74 -22.76
N ASN A 212 -13.61 -17.64 -23.43
CA ASN A 212 -12.23 -17.27 -23.70
C ASN A 212 -11.60 -16.38 -22.60
N LEU A 213 -12.33 -16.01 -21.56
CA LEU A 213 -11.79 -15.34 -20.38
C LEU A 213 -11.51 -16.40 -19.29
N TYR A 214 -10.42 -16.21 -18.59
CA TYR A 214 -10.07 -17.01 -17.42
C TYR A 214 -9.60 -16.07 -16.29
N PHE A 215 -10.21 -16.22 -15.12
CA PHE A 215 -9.96 -15.34 -13.99
C PHE A 215 -9.14 -16.06 -12.92
N ILE A 216 -8.12 -15.39 -12.42
CA ILE A 216 -7.34 -15.87 -11.27
C ILE A 216 -7.42 -14.83 -10.17
N CYS A 217 -7.85 -15.27 -8.99
CA CYS A 217 -7.93 -14.42 -7.81
C CYS A 217 -7.02 -14.98 -6.72
N ILE A 218 -5.96 -14.24 -6.38
CA ILE A 218 -4.97 -14.64 -5.38
C ILE A 218 -5.09 -13.73 -4.15
N GLY A 219 -5.48 -14.31 -3.02
CA GLY A 219 -5.60 -13.59 -1.76
C GLY A 219 -6.52 -14.29 -0.77
N PRO A 220 -6.39 -14.01 0.54
CA PRO A 220 -7.14 -14.66 1.62
C PRO A 220 -8.57 -14.11 1.71
N ILE A 221 -9.42 -14.47 0.74
CA ILE A 221 -10.83 -14.08 0.71
C ILE A 221 -11.55 -14.71 1.90
N GLN A 222 -12.25 -13.88 2.65
CA GLN A 222 -13.10 -14.29 3.80
C GLN A 222 -14.55 -14.18 3.36
N ASP A 223 -15.18 -15.33 3.05
CA ASP A 223 -16.53 -15.39 2.48
C ASP A 223 -17.57 -14.72 3.37
N GLU A 224 -17.39 -14.79 4.69
CA GLU A 224 -18.25 -14.14 5.68
C GLU A 224 -18.23 -12.61 5.66
N LYS A 225 -17.27 -12.02 4.96
CA LYS A 225 -17.12 -10.56 4.80
C LYS A 225 -17.58 -10.06 3.44
N LEU A 226 -17.92 -10.94 2.52
CA LEU A 226 -18.39 -10.57 1.20
C LEU A 226 -19.86 -10.14 1.25
N THR A 227 -20.20 -9.15 0.43
CA THR A 227 -21.60 -8.72 0.22
C THR A 227 -22.41 -9.78 -0.48
N ASN A 228 -21.83 -10.43 -1.50
CA ASN A 228 -22.41 -11.53 -2.25
C ASN A 228 -21.49 -12.75 -2.17
N PRO A 229 -22.02 -14.00 -2.20
CA PRO A 229 -21.19 -15.19 -2.30
C PRO A 229 -20.22 -15.09 -3.48
N ARG A 230 -18.98 -15.57 -3.35
CA ARG A 230 -18.05 -15.58 -4.48
C ARG A 230 -18.61 -16.41 -5.65
N PRO A 231 -18.44 -15.96 -6.90
CA PRO A 231 -18.87 -16.74 -8.05
C PRO A 231 -18.04 -18.02 -8.15
N MET A 232 -18.73 -19.13 -8.45
CA MET A 232 -18.11 -20.45 -8.67
C MET A 232 -18.34 -20.86 -10.13
N SER A 233 -17.25 -20.92 -10.89
CA SER A 233 -17.27 -21.27 -12.33
C SER A 233 -15.95 -21.91 -12.71
N ASP A 234 -15.96 -22.78 -13.72
CA ASP A 234 -14.75 -23.43 -14.25
C ASP A 234 -13.75 -22.44 -14.87
N CYS A 235 -14.18 -21.22 -15.15
CA CYS A 235 -13.31 -20.15 -15.63
C CYS A 235 -12.70 -19.27 -14.51
N ILE A 236 -12.92 -19.61 -13.22
CA ILE A 236 -12.42 -18.81 -12.09
C ILE A 236 -11.59 -19.70 -11.16
N GLN A 237 -10.33 -19.35 -10.96
CA GLN A 237 -9.43 -20.00 -10.01
C GLN A 237 -9.20 -19.12 -8.79
N TYR A 238 -9.36 -19.68 -7.59
CA TYR A 238 -9.06 -19.02 -6.31
C TYR A 238 -7.84 -19.64 -5.67
N ILE A 239 -6.88 -18.79 -5.26
CA ILE A 239 -5.66 -19.20 -4.55
C ILE A 239 -5.56 -18.35 -3.30
N ASN A 240 -5.48 -19.00 -2.13
CA ASN A 240 -5.50 -18.28 -0.86
C ASN A 240 -4.23 -17.45 -0.62
N TRP A 241 -3.07 -18.01 -0.94
CA TRP A 241 -1.77 -17.36 -0.74
C TRP A 241 -0.67 -18.03 -1.58
N LEU A 242 0.32 -17.24 -2.02
CA LEU A 242 1.50 -17.71 -2.72
C LEU A 242 2.77 -17.03 -2.19
N PRO A 243 3.93 -17.71 -2.20
CA PRO A 243 5.24 -17.05 -2.07
C PRO A 243 5.44 -16.00 -3.16
N GLN A 244 6.27 -14.97 -2.90
CA GLN A 244 6.42 -13.84 -3.83
C GLN A 244 6.97 -14.27 -5.20
N GLU A 245 7.90 -15.20 -5.23
CA GLU A 245 8.48 -15.73 -6.48
C GLU A 245 7.45 -16.51 -7.31
N GLU A 246 6.55 -17.21 -6.65
CA GLU A 246 5.47 -17.92 -7.31
C GLU A 246 4.38 -16.95 -7.78
N LEU A 247 4.02 -15.95 -6.96
CA LEU A 247 3.14 -14.87 -7.37
C LEU A 247 3.67 -14.13 -8.60
N ALA A 248 4.98 -13.87 -8.68
CA ALA A 248 5.61 -13.25 -9.84
C ALA A 248 5.39 -14.08 -11.12
N ARG A 249 5.42 -15.42 -11.03
CA ARG A 249 5.12 -16.30 -12.18
C ARG A 249 3.65 -16.20 -12.62
N TYR A 250 2.71 -16.13 -11.67
CA TYR A 250 1.30 -15.91 -11.99
C TYR A 250 1.06 -14.55 -12.65
N ILE A 251 1.74 -13.50 -12.16
CA ILE A 251 1.67 -12.17 -12.78
C ILE A 251 2.28 -12.22 -14.19
N ALA A 252 3.41 -12.90 -14.38
CA ALA A 252 4.04 -13.06 -15.70
C ALA A 252 3.11 -13.78 -16.70
N MET A 253 2.35 -14.77 -16.22
CA MET A 253 1.42 -15.54 -17.03
C MET A 253 0.15 -14.74 -17.42
N ALA A 254 -0.27 -13.79 -16.58
CA ALA A 254 -1.48 -13.00 -16.80
C ALA A 254 -1.35 -12.10 -18.05
N ASP A 255 -2.45 -11.91 -18.76
CA ASP A 255 -2.54 -10.97 -19.88
C ASP A 255 -2.94 -9.58 -19.39
N LEU A 256 -3.83 -9.51 -18.39
CA LEU A 256 -4.33 -8.30 -17.81
C LEU A 256 -4.38 -8.42 -16.28
N CYS A 257 -3.88 -7.43 -15.56
CA CYS A 257 -3.90 -7.40 -14.10
C CYS A 257 -4.92 -6.36 -13.59
N LEU A 258 -5.69 -6.74 -12.56
CA LEU A 258 -6.58 -5.83 -11.84
C LEU A 258 -5.80 -5.28 -10.62
N ALA A 259 -5.20 -4.11 -10.77
CA ALA A 259 -4.26 -3.59 -9.78
C ALA A 259 -4.94 -2.80 -8.63
N GLY A 260 -6.20 -2.33 -8.79
CA GLY A 260 -6.97 -1.66 -7.72
C GLY A 260 -6.59 -0.19 -7.57
N HIS A 261 -6.98 0.53 -6.52
CA HIS A 261 -8.06 0.16 -5.61
C HIS A 261 -9.42 0.34 -6.29
N PHE A 262 -10.38 -0.53 -6.02
CA PHE A 262 -11.69 -0.48 -6.70
C PHE A 262 -12.83 -0.05 -5.78
N HIS A 263 -12.62 0.12 -4.48
CA HIS A 263 -13.69 0.52 -3.55
C HIS A 263 -14.10 1.99 -3.73
N GLY A 264 -15.37 2.24 -4.06
CA GLY A 264 -15.85 3.58 -4.44
C GLY A 264 -16.00 4.58 -3.29
N SER A 265 -16.29 4.15 -2.06
CA SER A 265 -16.64 5.04 -0.95
C SER A 265 -15.53 5.25 0.09
N ILE A 266 -14.49 4.41 0.13
CA ILE A 266 -13.38 4.58 1.07
C ILE A 266 -12.43 5.67 0.56
N GLY A 267 -12.38 6.80 1.28
CA GLY A 267 -11.57 7.96 0.90
C GLY A 267 -10.08 7.63 0.76
N LYS A 268 -9.52 6.75 1.60
CA LYS A 268 -8.13 6.31 1.51
C LYS A 268 -7.81 5.62 0.17
N ALA A 269 -8.75 4.85 -0.38
CA ALA A 269 -8.59 4.21 -1.69
C ALA A 269 -8.38 5.20 -2.84
N ARG A 270 -8.84 6.45 -2.69
CA ARG A 270 -8.67 7.53 -3.67
C ARG A 270 -7.38 8.32 -3.51
N ARG A 271 -6.68 8.14 -2.38
CA ARG A 271 -5.50 8.93 -2.00
C ARG A 271 -4.21 8.12 -1.99
N THR A 272 -4.29 6.81 -2.20
CA THR A 272 -3.14 5.91 -2.15
C THR A 272 -3.04 5.09 -3.43
N ILE A 273 -1.81 4.79 -3.83
CA ILE A 273 -1.53 3.89 -4.95
C ILE A 273 -1.34 2.47 -4.38
N PRO A 274 -2.06 1.46 -4.89
CA PRO A 274 -1.89 0.09 -4.42
C PRO A 274 -0.51 -0.48 -4.80
N LEU A 275 0.10 -1.27 -3.92
CA LEU A 275 1.37 -1.95 -4.20
C LEU A 275 1.31 -2.80 -5.49
N ASN A 276 0.14 -3.35 -5.79
CA ASN A 276 -0.10 -4.13 -7.01
C ASN A 276 0.22 -3.34 -8.29
N ALA A 277 -0.06 -2.02 -8.30
CA ALA A 277 0.24 -1.16 -9.45
C ALA A 277 1.75 -1.05 -9.69
N TYR A 278 2.53 -0.87 -8.63
CA TYR A 278 3.99 -0.84 -8.72
C TYR A 278 4.57 -2.19 -9.17
N ILE A 279 3.98 -3.30 -8.70
CA ILE A 279 4.37 -4.65 -9.12
C ILE A 279 4.04 -4.87 -10.60
N CYS A 280 2.82 -4.54 -11.05
CA CYS A 280 2.42 -4.65 -12.46
C CYS A 280 3.31 -3.80 -13.37
N GLN A 281 3.65 -2.58 -12.93
CA GLN A 281 4.58 -1.70 -13.65
C GLN A 281 5.98 -2.33 -13.79
N ALA A 282 6.55 -2.86 -12.69
CA ALA A 282 7.85 -3.52 -12.70
C ALA A 282 7.87 -4.76 -13.61
N MET A 283 6.77 -5.51 -13.62
CA MET A 283 6.56 -6.69 -14.48
C MET A 283 6.18 -6.32 -15.92
N LYS A 284 6.00 -5.03 -16.25
CA LYS A 284 5.52 -4.51 -17.55
C LYS A 284 4.22 -5.16 -17.99
N LYS A 285 3.29 -5.38 -17.06
CA LYS A 285 1.99 -6.01 -17.34
C LYS A 285 0.93 -4.95 -17.62
N PRO A 286 0.04 -5.19 -18.59
CA PRO A 286 -1.19 -4.42 -18.72
C PRO A 286 -1.99 -4.45 -17.43
N MET A 287 -2.55 -3.29 -17.02
CA MET A 287 -3.28 -3.20 -15.77
C MET A 287 -4.46 -2.25 -15.84
N ILE A 288 -5.50 -2.56 -15.05
CA ILE A 288 -6.62 -1.67 -14.78
C ILE A 288 -6.48 -1.13 -13.36
N LEU A 289 -6.59 0.18 -13.24
CA LEU A 289 -6.52 0.93 -11.99
C LEU A 289 -7.87 1.61 -11.72
N GLY A 290 -8.19 1.83 -10.45
CA GLY A 290 -9.28 2.74 -10.09
C GLY A 290 -8.95 4.18 -10.52
N ASP A 291 -9.92 4.88 -11.10
CA ASP A 291 -9.78 6.28 -11.49
C ASP A 291 -9.78 7.17 -10.24
N ASN A 292 -8.60 7.66 -9.86
CA ASN A 292 -8.41 8.51 -8.69
C ASN A 292 -7.14 9.37 -8.81
N ALA A 293 -7.10 10.45 -8.02
CA ALA A 293 -6.03 11.43 -8.06
C ALA A 293 -4.63 10.82 -7.79
N ALA A 294 -4.54 9.86 -6.85
CA ALA A 294 -3.26 9.25 -6.51
C ALA A 294 -2.68 8.42 -7.66
N ASN A 295 -3.50 7.62 -8.35
CA ASN A 295 -3.03 6.82 -9.46
C ASN A 295 -2.56 7.71 -10.63
N HIS A 296 -3.22 8.84 -10.89
CA HIS A 296 -2.83 9.79 -11.92
C HIS A 296 -1.52 10.55 -11.64
N GLU A 297 -0.98 10.48 -10.41
CA GLU A 297 0.34 11.05 -10.10
C GLU A 297 1.48 10.31 -10.82
N LEU A 298 1.37 8.99 -10.99
CA LEU A 298 2.42 8.14 -11.58
C LEU A 298 2.03 7.50 -12.91
N PHE A 299 0.74 7.28 -13.14
CA PHE A 299 0.26 6.51 -14.27
C PHE A 299 -0.51 7.42 -15.25
N LYS A 300 -0.26 7.21 -16.54
CA LYS A 300 -1.00 7.85 -17.61
C LYS A 300 -1.73 6.80 -18.41
N GLU A 301 -2.94 7.12 -18.85
CA GLU A 301 -3.74 6.24 -19.70
C GLU A 301 -2.99 5.87 -20.98
N SER A 302 -3.03 4.60 -21.32
CA SER A 302 -2.38 4.01 -22.49
C SER A 302 -3.00 2.65 -22.80
N ASP A 303 -2.58 1.96 -23.86
CA ASP A 303 -3.05 0.61 -24.17
C ASP A 303 -2.74 -0.42 -23.06
N ASN A 304 -1.75 -0.14 -22.20
CA ASN A 304 -1.33 -1.01 -21.10
C ASN A 304 -1.73 -0.50 -19.71
N ILE A 305 -2.25 0.71 -19.58
CA ILE A 305 -2.68 1.31 -18.31
C ILE A 305 -4.05 1.94 -18.52
N LEU A 306 -5.04 1.34 -17.90
CA LEU A 306 -6.45 1.71 -18.04
C LEU A 306 -7.00 2.17 -16.69
N PHE A 307 -7.91 3.13 -16.72
CA PHE A 307 -8.58 3.64 -15.53
C PHE A 307 -10.07 3.33 -15.59
N VAL A 308 -10.63 2.96 -14.44
CA VAL A 308 -12.05 2.61 -14.34
C VAL A 308 -12.70 3.32 -13.15
N GLU A 309 -13.96 3.67 -13.29
CA GLU A 309 -14.76 4.22 -12.20
C GLU A 309 -14.76 3.29 -10.99
N MET A 310 -14.34 3.81 -9.85
CA MET A 310 -14.27 3.04 -8.60
C MET A 310 -15.67 2.75 -8.06
N GLY A 311 -15.87 1.52 -7.57
CA GLY A 311 -17.15 1.06 -7.03
C GLY A 311 -18.13 0.56 -8.10
N ASN A 312 -17.72 0.43 -9.35
CA ASN A 312 -18.58 0.05 -10.47
C ASN A 312 -18.09 -1.22 -11.16
N SER A 313 -18.68 -2.37 -10.82
CA SER A 313 -18.33 -3.67 -11.41
C SER A 313 -18.67 -3.76 -12.91
N HIS A 314 -19.74 -3.10 -13.37
CA HIS A 314 -20.10 -3.04 -14.78
C HIS A 314 -19.08 -2.22 -15.59
N ALA A 315 -18.60 -1.11 -15.05
CA ALA A 315 -17.53 -0.34 -15.70
C ALA A 315 -16.26 -1.18 -15.82
N LEU A 316 -15.86 -1.88 -14.75
CA LEU A 316 -14.70 -2.76 -14.76
C LEU A 316 -14.88 -3.93 -15.76
N ALA A 317 -16.05 -4.53 -15.84
CA ALA A 317 -16.36 -5.58 -16.81
C ALA A 317 -16.25 -5.07 -18.25
N ASN A 318 -16.81 -3.91 -18.54
CA ASN A 318 -16.76 -3.30 -19.87
C ASN A 318 -15.32 -2.99 -20.29
N GLU A 319 -14.47 -2.51 -19.36
CA GLU A 319 -13.07 -2.19 -19.64
C GLU A 319 -12.25 -3.47 -19.92
N ILE A 320 -12.48 -4.56 -19.18
CA ILE A 320 -11.87 -5.88 -19.45
C ILE A 320 -12.24 -6.35 -20.85
N ILE A 321 -13.53 -6.27 -21.23
CA ILE A 321 -14.00 -6.70 -22.57
C ILE A 321 -13.38 -5.81 -23.65
N ALA A 322 -13.34 -4.50 -23.46
CA ALA A 322 -12.80 -3.55 -24.43
C ALA A 322 -11.32 -3.82 -24.67
N TRP A 323 -10.55 -4.02 -23.59
CA TRP A 323 -9.13 -4.36 -23.67
C TRP A 323 -8.92 -5.72 -24.37
N TRP A 324 -9.63 -6.78 -23.96
CA TRP A 324 -9.53 -8.11 -24.55
C TRP A 324 -9.81 -8.12 -26.04
N LYS A 325 -10.85 -7.42 -26.52
CA LYS A 325 -11.19 -7.32 -27.96
C LYS A 325 -10.08 -6.66 -28.79
N LYS A 326 -9.30 -5.76 -28.18
CA LYS A 326 -8.14 -5.11 -28.84
C LYS A 326 -6.90 -6.01 -28.88
N HIS A 327 -6.83 -7.00 -27.96
CA HIS A 327 -5.66 -7.88 -27.79
C HIS A 327 -6.07 -9.36 -27.93
N PRO A 328 -6.45 -9.83 -29.14
CA PRO A 328 -6.81 -11.22 -29.36
C PRO A 328 -5.62 -12.14 -29.07
N GLN A 329 -5.87 -13.28 -28.40
CA GLN A 329 -4.86 -14.26 -27.99
C GLN A 329 -4.50 -15.20 -29.15
#